data_29aa76d9e0292c1de7498867b3b03ba9
#
_entry.id   29aa76d9e0292c1de7498867b3b03ba9
#
_cell.length_a   1.000
_cell.length_b   1.000
_cell.length_c   1.000
_cell.angle_alpha   90.00
_cell.angle_beta   90.00
_cell.angle_gamma   90.00
#
_symmetry.space_group_name_H-M   'P 1'
#
loop_
_entity.id
_entity.type
_entity.pdbx_description
1 polymer ?
#
loop_
_entity_poly.entity_id
_entity_poly.type
_entity_poly.pdbx_seq_one_letter_code
_entity_poly.pdbx_strand_id
1 'polypeptide(L)'
;MNTEKRKPWPMRWIIIAMILFVAPYTYLTLHYRKPGPSYQPYQDAKEKTVLAHNGYARISLPSAQPASGMLLPVQGIPASTTTSVLGLTPELKKALGTAVTIPEAIDSVAAPTIFEHGKTYPFSYGCSTSDLHHALAGTRLYVKDKNVYFITDFEALVGGLSSRDTHTVIALELPSGALEAGSYTFTVVGKNQSRSWHVLVK
;
A
#
# COMPACT_ATOMS: atom_id res chain seq x y z
N MET A 1 29.56 38.03 -50.64
CA MET A 1 28.93 36.95 -49.93
C MET A 1 27.43 37.14 -50.03
N ASN A 2 26.73 36.36 -50.91
CA ASN A 2 25.27 36.42 -51.05
C ASN A 2 24.66 35.59 -50.01
N THR A 3 24.10 36.18 -48.97
CA THR A 3 23.27 35.50 -47.99
C THR A 3 21.88 35.27 -48.60
N GLU A 4 21.66 34.07 -49.18
CA GLU A 4 20.32 33.66 -49.61
C GLU A 4 19.39 33.63 -48.40
N LYS A 5 18.43 34.57 -48.37
CA LYS A 5 17.34 34.56 -47.39
C LYS A 5 16.46 33.34 -47.63
N ARG A 6 16.64 32.29 -46.82
CA ARG A 6 15.77 31.11 -46.85
C ARG A 6 14.34 31.55 -46.62
N LYS A 7 13.43 31.22 -47.57
CA LYS A 7 12.00 31.49 -47.44
C LYS A 7 11.47 30.80 -46.16
N PRO A 8 10.78 31.49 -45.25
CA PRO A 8 10.20 30.86 -44.06
C PRO A 8 9.17 29.83 -44.49
N TRP A 9 9.14 28.69 -43.76
CA TRP A 9 8.15 27.64 -43.99
C TRP A 9 6.74 28.21 -43.84
N PRO A 10 5.81 27.91 -44.77
CA PRO A 10 4.42 28.35 -44.62
C PRO A 10 3.81 27.71 -43.33
N MET A 11 3.13 28.53 -42.56
CA MET A 11 2.64 28.21 -41.22
C MET A 11 1.77 26.94 -41.20
N ARG A 12 1.03 26.67 -42.26
CA ARG A 12 0.23 25.45 -42.47
C ARG A 12 1.05 24.15 -42.38
N TRP A 13 2.28 24.16 -42.91
CA TRP A 13 3.16 22.98 -42.84
C TRP A 13 3.71 22.75 -41.43
N ILE A 14 3.94 23.82 -40.68
CA ILE A 14 4.34 23.75 -39.28
C ILE A 14 3.22 23.11 -38.45
N ILE A 15 1.96 23.56 -38.67
CA ILE A 15 0.79 23.02 -37.96
C ILE A 15 0.59 21.53 -38.31
N ILE A 16 0.69 21.16 -39.60
CA ILE A 16 0.58 19.77 -40.04
C ILE A 16 1.67 18.90 -39.40
N ALA A 17 2.93 19.37 -39.40
CA ALA A 17 4.02 18.64 -38.77
C ALA A 17 3.79 18.46 -37.26
N MET A 18 3.30 19.51 -36.58
CA MET A 18 3.00 19.45 -35.15
C MET A 18 1.89 18.41 -34.85
N ILE A 19 0.81 18.41 -35.61
CA ILE A 19 -0.28 17.42 -35.45
C ILE A 19 0.24 16.00 -35.72
N LEU A 20 1.07 15.84 -36.76
CA LEU A 20 1.59 14.52 -37.18
C LEU A 20 2.58 13.94 -36.15
N PHE A 21 3.21 14.75 -35.33
CA PHE A 21 4.09 14.35 -34.24
C PHE A 21 3.32 14.17 -32.92
N VAL A 22 2.51 15.15 -32.55
CA VAL A 22 1.83 15.17 -31.26
C VAL A 22 0.70 14.14 -31.17
N ALA A 23 -0.09 13.96 -32.24
CA ALA A 23 -1.21 13.04 -32.22
C ALA A 23 -0.78 11.57 -32.02
N PRO A 24 0.19 11.00 -32.77
CA PRO A 24 0.63 9.63 -32.52
C PRO A 24 1.36 9.49 -31.19
N TYR A 25 2.14 10.49 -30.77
CA TYR A 25 2.78 10.46 -29.45
C TYR A 25 1.75 10.43 -28.32
N THR A 26 0.72 11.27 -28.41
CA THR A 26 -0.37 11.30 -27.41
C THR A 26 -1.16 9.99 -27.43
N TYR A 27 -1.45 9.45 -28.61
CA TYR A 27 -2.13 8.16 -28.76
C TYR A 27 -1.32 7.03 -28.12
N LEU A 28 -0.02 6.94 -28.43
CA LEU A 28 0.86 5.93 -27.86
C LEU A 28 0.97 6.08 -26.33
N THR A 29 1.17 7.28 -25.83
CA THR A 29 1.26 7.51 -24.37
C THR A 29 -0.04 7.17 -23.65
N LEU A 30 -1.20 7.47 -24.23
CA LEU A 30 -2.50 7.10 -23.65
C LEU A 30 -2.77 5.59 -23.75
N HIS A 31 -2.40 4.96 -24.89
CA HIS A 31 -2.64 3.53 -25.12
C HIS A 31 -1.75 2.64 -24.24
N TYR A 32 -0.48 3.02 -24.06
CA TYR A 32 0.47 2.28 -23.22
C TYR A 32 0.55 2.79 -21.79
N ARG A 33 -0.23 3.81 -21.47
CA ARG A 33 -0.35 4.24 -20.06
C ARG A 33 -0.99 3.12 -19.27
N LYS A 34 -0.20 2.49 -18.38
CA LYS A 34 -0.77 1.56 -17.40
C LYS A 34 -1.92 2.28 -16.69
N PRO A 35 -3.12 1.72 -16.65
CA PRO A 35 -4.17 2.26 -15.82
C PRO A 35 -3.69 2.17 -14.37
N GLY A 36 -3.08 3.24 -13.87
CA GLY A 36 -2.84 3.37 -12.44
C GLY A 36 -4.19 3.50 -11.74
N PRO A 37 -4.26 3.16 -10.44
CA PRO A 37 -5.47 3.40 -9.67
C PRO A 37 -5.88 4.85 -9.88
N SER A 38 -7.12 5.06 -10.34
CA SER A 38 -7.64 6.39 -10.59
C SER A 38 -7.59 7.16 -9.27
N TYR A 39 -6.71 8.15 -9.17
CA TYR A 39 -6.65 9.02 -8.02
C TYR A 39 -8.01 9.69 -7.85
N GLN A 40 -8.71 9.34 -6.79
CA GLN A 40 -10.02 9.88 -6.46
C GLN A 40 -9.91 10.75 -5.19
N PRO A 41 -9.48 12.01 -5.32
CA PRO A 41 -9.21 12.88 -4.18
C PRO A 41 -10.42 13.08 -3.27
N TYR A 42 -11.63 13.03 -3.84
CA TYR A 42 -12.86 13.11 -3.08
C TYR A 42 -13.10 11.90 -2.19
N GLN A 43 -12.84 10.69 -2.68
CA GLN A 43 -12.99 9.46 -1.89
C GLN A 43 -11.95 9.38 -0.78
N ASP A 44 -10.69 9.73 -1.05
CA ASP A 44 -9.64 9.78 -0.03
C ASP A 44 -9.92 10.82 1.06
N ALA A 45 -10.41 12.00 0.68
CA ALA A 45 -10.83 13.02 1.64
C ALA A 45 -12.04 12.58 2.48
N LYS A 46 -13.03 11.93 1.86
CA LYS A 46 -14.18 11.37 2.55
C LYS A 46 -13.79 10.25 3.51
N GLU A 47 -12.92 9.33 3.07
CA GLU A 47 -12.37 8.27 3.92
C GLU A 47 -11.68 8.86 5.15
N LYS A 48 -10.77 9.82 4.96
CA LYS A 48 -10.08 10.51 6.06
C LYS A 48 -11.05 11.16 7.05
N THR A 49 -12.07 11.84 6.55
CA THR A 49 -13.07 12.50 7.40
C THR A 49 -13.89 11.49 8.20
N VAL A 50 -14.33 10.40 7.58
CA VAL A 50 -15.10 9.34 8.25
C VAL A 50 -14.24 8.64 9.29
N LEU A 51 -12.98 8.34 8.99
CA LEU A 51 -12.04 7.73 9.91
C LEU A 51 -11.76 8.63 11.12
N ALA A 52 -11.45 9.91 10.88
CA ALA A 52 -11.20 10.88 11.94
C ALA A 52 -12.43 11.05 12.86
N HIS A 53 -13.65 11.07 12.29
CA HIS A 53 -14.90 11.14 13.07
C HIS A 53 -15.09 9.90 13.97
N ASN A 54 -14.61 8.73 13.53
CA ASN A 54 -14.63 7.49 14.31
C ASN A 54 -13.41 7.31 15.22
N GLY A 55 -12.55 8.34 15.36
CA GLY A 55 -11.37 8.33 16.23
C GLY A 55 -10.17 7.55 15.68
N TYR A 56 -10.14 7.25 14.37
CA TYR A 56 -8.98 6.60 13.75
C TYR A 56 -7.98 7.63 13.23
N ALA A 57 -6.72 7.47 13.60
CA ALA A 57 -5.58 8.11 12.92
C ALA A 57 -5.06 7.18 11.82
N ARG A 58 -4.81 7.72 10.63
CA ARG A 58 -4.28 6.97 9.48
C ARG A 58 -2.83 7.36 9.20
N ILE A 59 -1.96 6.38 9.09
CA ILE A 59 -0.55 6.52 8.70
C ILE A 59 -0.30 5.59 7.51
N SER A 60 0.27 6.13 6.44
CA SER A 60 0.73 5.31 5.29
C SER A 60 2.15 4.82 5.57
N LEU A 61 2.37 3.53 5.40
CA LEU A 61 3.67 2.90 5.61
C LEU A 61 4.26 2.42 4.28
N PRO A 62 5.55 2.63 4.05
CA PRO A 62 6.24 1.95 2.97
C PRO A 62 6.25 0.45 3.30
N SER A 63 5.77 -0.36 2.37
CA SER A 63 5.82 -1.81 2.44
C SER A 63 6.80 -2.34 1.40
N ALA A 64 7.61 -3.31 1.78
CA ALA A 64 8.56 -3.96 0.90
C ALA A 64 8.37 -5.47 0.94
N GLN A 65 8.61 -6.11 -0.19
CA GLN A 65 8.72 -7.56 -0.28
C GLN A 65 10.20 -7.92 -0.16
N PRO A 66 10.62 -8.66 0.91
CA PRO A 66 12.00 -9.10 1.02
C PRO A 66 12.38 -9.98 -0.17
N ALA A 67 13.55 -9.76 -0.74
CA ALA A 67 14.04 -10.51 -1.89
C ALA A 67 14.19 -12.02 -1.59
N SER A 68 14.40 -12.38 -0.32
CA SER A 68 14.47 -13.76 0.15
C SER A 68 13.12 -14.48 0.17
N GLY A 69 12.00 -13.74 0.13
CA GLY A 69 10.66 -14.30 0.37
C GLY A 69 10.48 -14.88 1.79
N MET A 70 11.40 -14.63 2.70
CA MET A 70 11.38 -15.13 4.07
C MET A 70 11.08 -14.01 5.06
N LEU A 71 10.50 -14.37 6.20
CA LEU A 71 10.31 -13.44 7.31
C LEU A 71 11.63 -12.87 7.78
N LEU A 72 11.64 -11.61 8.11
CA LEU A 72 12.83 -10.97 8.68
C LEU A 72 13.11 -11.54 10.09
N PRO A 73 14.38 -11.68 10.46
CA PRO A 73 14.73 -12.09 11.82
C PRO A 73 14.27 -11.05 12.83
N VAL A 74 13.63 -11.52 13.91
CA VAL A 74 13.16 -10.64 14.99
C VAL A 74 14.34 -10.14 15.81
N GLN A 75 14.46 -8.83 15.95
CA GLN A 75 15.41 -8.22 16.85
C GLN A 75 14.79 -8.08 18.24
N GLY A 76 15.30 -8.84 19.21
CA GLY A 76 14.80 -8.85 20.59
C GLY A 76 13.88 -10.03 20.88
N ILE A 77 12.95 -9.83 21.85
CA ILE A 77 12.01 -10.88 22.28
C ILE A 77 10.89 -10.99 21.25
N PRO A 78 10.70 -12.17 20.61
CA PRO A 78 9.62 -12.34 19.64
C PRO A 78 8.25 -12.27 20.31
N ALA A 79 7.29 -11.66 19.64
CA ALA A 79 5.94 -11.54 20.10
C ALA A 79 5.17 -12.87 19.94
N SER A 80 4.42 -13.23 20.97
CA SER A 80 3.42 -14.31 20.85
C SER A 80 2.23 -13.79 20.08
N THR A 81 1.85 -14.49 19.00
CA THR A 81 0.74 -14.10 18.15
C THR A 81 -0.51 -14.91 18.41
N THR A 82 -1.65 -14.23 18.43
CA THR A 82 -2.97 -14.85 18.52
C THR A 82 -3.66 -14.79 17.16
N THR A 83 -4.20 -15.90 16.72
CA THR A 83 -5.00 -15.99 15.50
C THR A 83 -6.45 -15.64 15.80
N SER A 84 -7.05 -14.81 14.97
CA SER A 84 -8.48 -14.49 15.04
C SER A 84 -9.14 -14.59 13.66
N VAL A 85 -10.41 -14.94 13.63
CA VAL A 85 -11.24 -14.99 12.41
C VAL A 85 -11.79 -13.59 12.07
N LEU A 86 -11.44 -12.57 12.85
CA LEU A 86 -11.90 -11.20 12.66
C LEU A 86 -11.21 -10.57 11.45
N GLY A 87 -11.99 -10.30 10.42
CA GLY A 87 -11.60 -9.43 9.33
C GLY A 87 -11.60 -7.94 9.73
N LEU A 88 -11.90 -7.06 8.79
CA LEU A 88 -12.07 -5.62 9.06
C LEU A 88 -13.18 -5.38 10.09
N THR A 89 -12.93 -4.50 11.06
CA THR A 89 -14.00 -4.02 11.95
C THR A 89 -15.11 -3.38 11.13
N PRO A 90 -16.38 -3.42 11.58
CA PRO A 90 -17.49 -2.82 10.84
C PRO A 90 -17.27 -1.34 10.50
N GLU A 91 -16.63 -0.60 11.38
CA GLU A 91 -16.29 0.81 11.20
C GLU A 91 -15.26 1.00 10.09
N LEU A 92 -14.15 0.23 10.12
CA LEU A 92 -13.13 0.25 9.07
C LEU A 92 -13.69 -0.22 7.73
N LYS A 93 -14.52 -1.26 7.72
CA LYS A 93 -15.19 -1.74 6.51
C LYS A 93 -16.09 -0.65 5.89
N LYS A 94 -16.83 0.08 6.70
CA LYS A 94 -17.67 1.20 6.24
C LYS A 94 -16.84 2.37 5.70
N ALA A 95 -15.72 2.68 6.33
CA ALA A 95 -14.85 3.78 5.94
C ALA A 95 -14.05 3.47 4.65
N LEU A 96 -13.51 2.27 4.55
CA LEU A 96 -12.69 1.83 3.41
C LEU A 96 -13.53 1.41 2.20
N GLY A 97 -14.80 1.07 2.41
CA GLY A 97 -15.71 0.61 1.35
C GLY A 97 -15.24 -0.70 0.71
N THR A 98 -15.53 -0.84 -0.59
CA THR A 98 -15.14 -2.01 -1.40
C THR A 98 -13.84 -1.80 -2.17
N ALA A 99 -13.19 -0.66 -2.00
CA ALA A 99 -12.01 -0.28 -2.79
C ALA A 99 -10.71 -0.98 -2.34
N VAL A 100 -10.69 -1.58 -1.14
CA VAL A 100 -9.51 -2.22 -0.58
C VAL A 100 -9.60 -3.73 -0.72
N THR A 101 -8.62 -4.33 -1.40
CA THR A 101 -8.48 -5.79 -1.51
C THR A 101 -7.50 -6.27 -0.45
N ILE A 102 -8.01 -6.86 0.63
CA ILE A 102 -7.18 -7.40 1.72
C ILE A 102 -6.80 -8.87 1.44
N PRO A 103 -5.66 -9.35 2.02
CA PRO A 103 -5.26 -10.75 1.88
C PRO A 103 -6.30 -11.69 2.49
N GLU A 104 -6.37 -12.92 1.98
CA GLU A 104 -7.28 -13.95 2.50
C GLU A 104 -6.91 -14.35 3.91
N ALA A 105 -5.64 -14.61 4.15
CA ALA A 105 -5.15 -15.02 5.46
C ALA A 105 -3.78 -14.41 5.77
N ILE A 106 -3.53 -14.24 7.07
CA ILE A 106 -2.21 -13.90 7.62
C ILE A 106 -1.65 -15.18 8.26
N ASP A 107 -0.63 -15.74 7.61
CA ASP A 107 -0.12 -17.06 7.95
C ASP A 107 0.88 -17.02 9.11
N SER A 108 1.73 -16.00 9.12
CA SER A 108 2.81 -15.85 10.10
C SER A 108 3.13 -14.40 10.38
N VAL A 109 3.69 -14.13 11.54
CA VAL A 109 4.17 -12.80 11.94
C VAL A 109 5.49 -12.98 12.67
N ALA A 110 6.47 -12.18 12.31
CA ALA A 110 7.75 -12.04 13.00
C ALA A 110 7.91 -10.59 13.45
N ALA A 111 7.66 -10.35 14.74
CA ALA A 111 7.63 -9.01 15.33
C ALA A 111 8.21 -9.04 16.75
N PRO A 112 8.93 -8.00 17.20
CA PRO A 112 9.37 -7.88 18.59
C PRO A 112 8.21 -7.45 19.51
N THR A 113 8.35 -7.75 20.80
CA THR A 113 7.37 -7.34 21.84
C THR A 113 7.54 -5.91 22.31
N ILE A 114 8.69 -5.31 22.05
CA ILE A 114 9.05 -3.97 22.54
C ILE A 114 9.32 -3.05 21.36
N PHE A 115 8.72 -1.88 21.40
CA PHE A 115 9.01 -0.77 20.49
C PHE A 115 9.68 0.36 21.28
N GLU A 116 10.97 0.56 21.06
CA GLU A 116 11.74 1.57 21.75
C GLU A 116 11.50 2.96 21.16
N HIS A 117 11.25 3.94 22.01
CA HIS A 117 11.11 5.34 21.59
C HIS A 117 12.39 5.82 20.89
N GLY A 118 12.22 6.56 19.79
CA GLY A 118 13.35 7.07 18.99
C GLY A 118 13.96 6.06 17.99
N LYS A 119 13.54 4.78 18.02
CA LYS A 119 13.93 3.78 17.03
C LYS A 119 12.77 3.46 16.10
N THR A 120 13.05 2.89 14.94
CA THR A 120 12.04 2.28 14.09
C THR A 120 11.65 0.90 14.63
N TYR A 121 10.44 0.47 14.32
CA TYR A 121 9.93 -0.85 14.71
C TYR A 121 9.79 -1.72 13.47
N PRO A 122 10.80 -2.55 13.15
CA PRO A 122 10.74 -3.45 12.03
C PRO A 122 9.97 -4.72 12.40
N PHE A 123 9.10 -5.17 11.50
CA PHE A 123 8.44 -6.46 11.60
C PHE A 123 8.08 -6.97 10.21
N SER A 124 7.79 -8.25 10.10
CA SER A 124 7.37 -8.87 8.86
C SER A 124 6.26 -9.89 9.09
N TYR A 125 5.48 -10.13 8.06
CA TYR A 125 4.43 -11.15 8.10
C TYR A 125 4.26 -11.80 6.73
N GLY A 126 3.86 -13.06 6.76
CA GLY A 126 3.43 -13.78 5.58
C GLY A 126 1.93 -13.71 5.43
N CYS A 127 1.47 -13.50 4.21
CA CYS A 127 0.05 -13.49 3.87
C CYS A 127 -0.21 -14.22 2.56
N SER A 128 -1.44 -14.68 2.38
CA SER A 128 -1.91 -15.35 1.17
C SER A 128 -3.01 -14.55 0.48
N THR A 129 -2.97 -14.55 -0.85
CA THR A 129 -4.03 -14.00 -1.72
C THR A 129 -4.90 -15.13 -2.28
N SER A 130 -6.10 -14.79 -2.74
CA SER A 130 -7.03 -15.75 -3.34
C SER A 130 -6.55 -16.34 -4.66
N ASP A 131 -5.75 -15.61 -5.39
CA ASP A 131 -5.26 -15.97 -6.72
C ASP A 131 -3.93 -15.27 -7.05
N LEU A 132 -3.40 -15.54 -8.25
CA LEU A 132 -2.15 -14.97 -8.76
C LEU A 132 -2.32 -13.62 -9.47
N HIS A 133 -3.54 -13.09 -9.54
CA HIS A 133 -3.82 -11.85 -10.29
C HIS A 133 -3.78 -10.59 -9.42
N HIS A 134 -3.12 -10.67 -8.28
CA HIS A 134 -2.96 -9.56 -7.36
C HIS A 134 -1.49 -9.24 -7.06
N ALA A 135 -1.18 -7.95 -6.95
CA ALA A 135 0.14 -7.47 -6.52
C ALA A 135 -0.01 -6.56 -5.30
N LEU A 136 1.02 -6.50 -4.48
CA LEU A 136 1.06 -5.61 -3.32
C LEU A 136 0.98 -4.14 -3.77
N ALA A 137 -0.06 -3.43 -3.36
CA ALA A 137 -0.22 -2.00 -3.60
C ALA A 137 0.37 -1.16 -2.46
N GLY A 138 0.23 -1.63 -1.21
CA GLY A 138 0.79 -0.95 -0.05
C GLY A 138 0.16 -1.38 1.26
N THR A 139 0.63 -0.79 2.35
CA THR A 139 0.06 -1.03 3.69
C THR A 139 -0.28 0.29 4.36
N ARG A 140 -1.44 0.34 4.97
CA ARG A 140 -1.94 1.47 5.75
C ARG A 140 -2.10 1.06 7.19
N LEU A 141 -1.73 1.95 8.08
CA LEU A 141 -1.88 1.80 9.51
C LEU A 141 -3.06 2.64 10.00
N TYR A 142 -3.92 2.05 10.80
CA TYR A 142 -5.03 2.72 11.47
C TYR A 142 -4.91 2.54 12.98
N VAL A 143 -4.83 3.64 13.68
CA VAL A 143 -4.71 3.66 15.15
C VAL A 143 -6.01 4.17 15.75
N LYS A 144 -6.58 3.43 16.67
CA LYS A 144 -7.72 3.85 17.50
C LYS A 144 -7.48 3.42 18.94
N ASP A 145 -7.39 4.36 19.83
CA ASP A 145 -7.05 4.14 21.23
C ASP A 145 -5.71 3.40 21.39
N LYS A 146 -5.72 2.18 21.90
CA LYS A 146 -4.55 1.30 22.03
C LYS A 146 -4.54 0.13 21.00
N ASN A 147 -5.41 0.20 19.98
CA ASN A 147 -5.47 -0.79 18.93
C ASN A 147 -4.87 -0.23 17.63
N VAL A 148 -4.00 -1.02 17.03
CA VAL A 148 -3.29 -0.69 15.80
C VAL A 148 -3.60 -1.73 14.75
N TYR A 149 -4.21 -1.31 13.63
CA TYR A 149 -4.63 -2.18 12.56
C TYR A 149 -3.77 -1.94 11.32
N PHE A 150 -3.11 -2.98 10.85
CA PHE A 150 -2.36 -2.97 9.60
C PHE A 150 -3.24 -3.55 8.50
N ILE A 151 -3.56 -2.76 7.51
CA ILE A 151 -4.38 -3.15 6.37
C ILE A 151 -3.50 -3.09 5.13
N THR A 152 -3.21 -4.27 4.61
CA THR A 152 -2.48 -4.43 3.36
C THR A 152 -3.45 -4.43 2.21
N ASP A 153 -3.17 -3.62 1.22
CA ASP A 153 -3.97 -3.49 0.01
C ASP A 153 -3.27 -4.16 -1.17
N PHE A 154 -4.03 -4.89 -1.94
CA PHE A 154 -3.59 -5.54 -3.16
C PHE A 154 -4.33 -4.95 -4.35
N GLU A 155 -3.63 -4.70 -5.44
CA GLU A 155 -4.22 -4.27 -6.70
C GLU A 155 -4.31 -5.42 -7.69
N ALA A 156 -5.36 -5.42 -8.49
CA ALA A 156 -5.52 -6.40 -9.55
C ALA A 156 -4.50 -6.17 -10.66
N LEU A 157 -3.82 -7.23 -11.08
CA LEU A 157 -2.91 -7.22 -12.23
C LEU A 157 -3.72 -7.26 -13.52
N VAL A 158 -3.41 -6.35 -14.43
CA VAL A 158 -4.07 -6.23 -15.74
C VAL A 158 -3.17 -6.74 -16.88
N GLY A 159 -3.75 -7.04 -18.02
CA GLY A 159 -2.99 -7.40 -19.23
C GLY A 159 -2.40 -8.81 -19.23
N GLY A 160 -3.02 -9.75 -18.52
CA GLY A 160 -2.55 -11.15 -18.47
C GLY A 160 -1.33 -11.35 -17.59
N LEU A 161 -0.98 -10.36 -16.76
CA LEU A 161 0.09 -10.49 -15.78
C LEU A 161 -0.38 -11.34 -14.59
N SER A 162 0.52 -12.14 -14.06
CA SER A 162 0.28 -12.90 -12.84
C SER A 162 1.45 -12.74 -11.87
N SER A 163 1.14 -12.80 -10.59
CA SER A 163 2.13 -12.91 -9.53
C SER A 163 2.82 -14.27 -9.62
N ARG A 164 4.01 -14.37 -9.06
CA ARG A 164 4.79 -15.61 -9.04
C ARG A 164 4.21 -16.64 -8.07
N ASP A 165 3.62 -16.15 -6.98
CA ASP A 165 3.09 -16.95 -5.90
C ASP A 165 1.86 -16.28 -5.31
N THR A 166 0.96 -17.05 -4.73
CA THR A 166 -0.15 -16.58 -3.88
C THR A 166 0.30 -16.23 -2.47
N HIS A 167 1.46 -16.71 -2.07
CA HIS A 167 2.10 -16.43 -0.79
C HIS A 167 3.08 -15.27 -0.92
N THR A 168 2.94 -14.27 -0.05
CA THR A 168 3.80 -13.08 -0.06
C THR A 168 4.25 -12.75 1.35
N VAL A 169 5.54 -12.51 1.52
CA VAL A 169 6.10 -11.95 2.75
C VAL A 169 6.23 -10.45 2.59
N ILE A 170 5.75 -9.71 3.58
CA ILE A 170 5.75 -8.26 3.61
C ILE A 170 6.57 -7.80 4.81
N ALA A 171 7.53 -6.94 4.57
CA ALA A 171 8.30 -6.26 5.59
C ALA A 171 7.80 -4.83 5.75
N LEU A 172 7.61 -4.43 6.99
CA LEU A 172 7.18 -3.10 7.38
C LEU A 172 8.11 -2.52 8.43
N GLU A 173 8.21 -1.22 8.42
CA GLU A 173 8.97 -0.46 9.38
C GLU A 173 8.11 0.70 9.89
N LEU A 174 7.71 0.63 11.16
CA LEU A 174 6.97 1.71 11.79
C LEU A 174 7.95 2.79 12.22
N PRO A 175 7.75 4.05 11.79
CA PRO A 175 8.67 5.14 12.13
C PRO A 175 8.65 5.46 13.63
N SER A 176 9.78 5.95 14.12
CA SER A 176 9.87 6.44 15.48
C SER A 176 8.87 7.57 15.74
N GLY A 177 8.24 7.58 16.91
CA GLY A 177 7.27 8.60 17.27
C GLY A 177 5.88 8.43 16.64
N ALA A 178 5.62 7.35 15.90
CA ALA A 178 4.29 7.06 15.36
C ALA A 178 3.24 6.74 16.43
N LEU A 179 3.69 6.27 17.59
CA LEU A 179 2.85 5.93 18.74
C LEU A 179 3.43 6.55 20.00
N GLU A 180 2.54 6.91 20.93
CA GLU A 180 2.92 7.33 22.28
C GLU A 180 3.33 6.13 23.15
N ALA A 181 4.02 6.39 24.26
CA ALA A 181 4.36 5.34 25.20
C ALA A 181 3.11 4.63 25.76
N GLY A 182 3.17 3.32 25.87
CA GLY A 182 2.06 2.52 26.36
C GLY A 182 1.99 1.12 25.77
N SER A 183 1.00 0.35 26.22
CA SER A 183 0.74 -1.01 25.70
C SER A 183 -0.29 -0.93 24.58
N TYR A 184 0.02 -1.56 23.47
CA TYR A 184 -0.81 -1.61 22.26
C TYR A 184 -1.08 -3.04 21.83
N THR A 185 -2.24 -3.23 21.19
CA THR A 185 -2.55 -4.47 20.46
C THR A 185 -2.39 -4.18 18.98
N PHE A 186 -1.44 -4.85 18.35
CA PHE A 186 -1.21 -4.79 16.91
C PHE A 186 -1.96 -5.92 16.23
N THR A 187 -2.62 -5.63 15.13
CA THR A 187 -3.39 -6.59 14.34
C THR A 187 -3.10 -6.40 12.86
N VAL A 188 -2.59 -7.42 12.19
CA VAL A 188 -2.57 -7.49 10.73
C VAL A 188 -3.86 -8.15 10.27
N VAL A 189 -4.61 -7.45 9.42
CA VAL A 189 -5.96 -7.84 9.05
C VAL A 189 -5.93 -8.68 7.78
N GLY A 190 -6.48 -9.89 7.86
CA GLY A 190 -6.84 -10.73 6.72
C GLY A 190 -8.35 -10.94 6.66
N LYS A 191 -8.86 -11.37 5.53
CA LYS A 191 -10.30 -11.58 5.30
C LYS A 191 -10.86 -12.71 6.15
N ASN A 192 -10.17 -13.85 6.16
CA ASN A 192 -10.57 -15.06 6.86
C ASN A 192 -9.76 -15.30 8.13
N GLN A 193 -8.49 -14.83 8.14
CA GLN A 193 -7.59 -15.04 9.25
C GLN A 193 -6.72 -13.82 9.47
N SER A 194 -6.85 -13.21 10.64
CA SER A 194 -6.02 -12.09 11.13
C SER A 194 -5.10 -12.58 12.24
N ARG A 195 -3.99 -11.86 12.45
CA ARG A 195 -3.08 -12.13 13.58
C ARG A 195 -2.86 -10.88 14.40
N SER A 196 -2.89 -11.09 15.73
CA SER A 196 -2.70 -10.01 16.71
C SER A 196 -1.59 -10.35 17.69
N TRP A 197 -0.90 -9.32 18.18
CA TRP A 197 0.10 -9.44 19.24
C TRP A 197 0.15 -8.17 20.08
N HIS A 198 0.75 -8.27 21.27
CA HIS A 198 0.91 -7.14 22.15
C HIS A 198 2.30 -6.52 22.01
N VAL A 199 2.36 -5.20 22.01
CA VAL A 199 3.59 -4.42 21.91
C VAL A 199 3.63 -3.37 23.02
N LEU A 200 4.74 -3.30 23.71
CA LEU A 200 5.01 -2.26 24.69
C LEU A 200 5.88 -1.17 24.05
N VAL A 201 5.32 0.02 23.87
CA VAL A 201 6.03 1.21 23.41
C VAL A 201 6.65 1.90 24.63
N LYS A 202 7.98 2.03 24.65
CA LYS A 202 8.76 2.62 25.76
C LYS A 202 9.39 3.91 25.31
#